data_75fbe478bccee9a8d43d7ff57d78ff25
#
_entry.id   75fbe478bccee9a8d43d7ff57d78ff25
#
_cell.length_a   1.000
_cell.length_b   1.000
_cell.length_c   1.000
_cell.angle_alpha   90.00
_cell.angle_beta   90.00
_cell.angle_gamma   90.00
#
_symmetry.space_group_name_H-M   'P 1'
#
loop_
_entity.id
_entity.type
_entity.pdbx_description
1 polymer ?
#
loop_
_entity_poly.entity_id
_entity_poly.type
_entity_poly.pdbx_seq_one_letter_code
_entity_poly.pdbx_strand_id
1 'polypeptide(L)'
;MSDCIFCKIAAGDIPSSKIYEDDDVIAFKDIHPQAPVHFLIVPKKHIVSLAETQPADEPLLGKMLGLVRKLAKEQGCDNGFRVIINTGRDGGQEVPHLHILGAA
;
A
#
# COMPACT_ATOMS: atom_id res chain seq x y z
N MET A 1 14.84 -9.81 -10.58
CA MET A 1 14.28 -9.85 -10.55
C MET A 1 13.25 -10.11 -9.99
N SER A 2 12.63 -9.77 -10.24
CA SER A 2 11.64 -9.89 -9.23
C SER A 2 10.34 -10.46 -9.77
N ASP A 3 9.82 -11.47 -9.06
CA ASP A 3 8.47 -11.98 -9.34
C ASP A 3 7.41 -11.24 -8.54
N CYS A 4 7.80 -10.21 -7.78
CA CYS A 4 6.89 -9.47 -6.94
C CYS A 4 5.98 -8.58 -7.80
N ILE A 5 4.66 -8.83 -7.71
CA ILE A 5 3.70 -8.07 -8.50
C ILE A 5 3.72 -6.58 -8.13
N PHE A 6 3.94 -6.25 -6.85
CA PHE A 6 3.97 -4.84 -6.44
C PHE A 6 5.24 -4.15 -6.92
N CYS A 7 6.38 -4.86 -6.98
CA CYS A 7 7.59 -4.31 -7.59
C CYS A 7 7.37 -4.02 -9.07
N LYS A 8 6.65 -4.90 -9.76
CA LYS A 8 6.35 -4.72 -11.17
C LYS A 8 5.42 -3.53 -11.40
N ILE A 9 4.43 -3.37 -10.53
CA ILE A 9 3.52 -2.22 -10.62
C ILE A 9 4.31 -0.93 -10.35
N ALA A 10 5.17 -0.93 -9.33
CA ALA A 10 5.98 0.24 -9.00
C ALA A 10 6.94 0.63 -10.12
N ALA A 11 7.44 -0.36 -10.87
CA ALA A 11 8.33 -0.13 -11.99
C ALA A 11 7.60 0.25 -13.28
N GLY A 12 6.27 0.16 -13.28
CA GLY A 12 5.48 0.46 -14.48
C GLY A 12 5.36 -0.70 -15.45
N ASP A 13 5.83 -1.90 -15.06
CA ASP A 13 5.79 -3.08 -15.92
C ASP A 13 4.39 -3.67 -16.04
N ILE A 14 3.56 -3.44 -15.03
CA ILE A 14 2.18 -3.90 -15.01
C ILE A 14 1.29 -2.67 -14.81
N PRO A 15 0.25 -2.49 -15.63
CA PRO A 15 -0.64 -1.34 -15.48
C PRO A 15 -1.42 -1.41 -14.17
N SER A 16 -1.77 -0.26 -13.64
CA SER A 16 -2.56 -0.15 -12.43
C SER A 16 -3.35 1.17 -12.47
N SER A 17 -4.40 1.24 -11.66
CA SER A 17 -5.18 2.48 -11.51
C SER A 17 -4.53 3.33 -10.44
N LYS A 18 -3.45 4.02 -10.79
CA LYS A 18 -2.70 4.85 -9.85
C LYS A 18 -3.53 6.02 -9.35
N ILE A 19 -3.44 6.28 -8.05
CA ILE A 19 -4.04 7.46 -7.45
C ILE A 19 -2.98 8.36 -6.82
N TYR A 20 -1.74 7.88 -6.69
CA TYR A 20 -0.63 8.66 -6.17
C TYR A 20 0.69 7.96 -6.48
N GLU A 21 1.72 8.74 -6.74
CA GLU A 21 3.06 8.19 -6.92
C GLU A 21 4.10 9.28 -6.66
N ASP A 22 5.17 8.92 -5.95
CA ASP A 22 6.36 9.75 -5.84
C ASP A 22 7.60 8.84 -5.87
N ASP A 23 8.76 9.36 -5.47
CA ASP A 23 10.01 8.59 -5.54
C ASP A 23 10.01 7.40 -4.59
N ASP A 24 9.23 7.43 -3.52
CA ASP A 24 9.28 6.44 -2.46
C ASP A 24 8.11 5.48 -2.43
N VAL A 25 6.94 5.92 -2.87
CA VAL A 25 5.71 5.14 -2.74
C VAL A 25 4.83 5.26 -3.98
N ILE A 26 3.97 4.26 -4.14
CA ILE A 26 2.93 4.28 -5.16
C ILE A 26 1.64 3.81 -4.51
N ALA A 27 0.53 4.42 -4.88
CA ALA A 27 -0.79 4.01 -4.40
C ALA A 27 -1.70 3.78 -5.60
N PHE A 28 -2.53 2.74 -5.52
CA PHE A 28 -3.41 2.37 -6.62
C PHE A 28 -4.66 1.68 -6.09
N LYS A 29 -5.70 1.66 -6.92
CA LYS A 29 -6.94 0.99 -6.54
C LYS A 29 -6.77 -0.52 -6.63
N ASP A 30 -7.36 -1.25 -5.66
CA ASP A 30 -7.35 -2.70 -5.70
C ASP A 30 -8.22 -3.17 -6.86
N ILE A 31 -7.72 -4.13 -7.64
CA ILE A 31 -8.48 -4.69 -8.76
C ILE A 31 -9.59 -5.64 -8.30
N HIS A 32 -9.50 -6.11 -7.06
CA HIS A 32 -10.55 -6.95 -6.45
C HIS A 32 -11.05 -6.28 -5.18
N PRO A 33 -11.74 -5.13 -5.32
CA PRO A 33 -12.12 -4.35 -4.14
C PRO A 33 -13.12 -5.09 -3.26
N GLN A 34 -12.88 -5.03 -1.96
CA GLN A 34 -13.75 -5.61 -0.94
C GLN A 34 -14.66 -4.56 -0.31
N ALA A 35 -14.58 -3.32 -0.80
CA ALA A 35 -15.34 -2.19 -0.27
C ALA A 35 -15.52 -1.17 -1.39
N PRO A 36 -16.49 -0.25 -1.27
CA PRO A 36 -16.68 0.81 -2.28
C PRO A 36 -15.43 1.65 -2.52
N VAL A 37 -14.65 1.91 -1.47
CA VAL A 37 -13.33 2.51 -1.60
C VAL A 37 -12.33 1.49 -1.09
N HIS A 38 -11.33 1.15 -1.91
CA HIS A 38 -10.34 0.16 -1.54
C HIS A 38 -9.07 0.44 -2.34
N PHE A 39 -8.03 0.92 -1.66
CA PHE A 39 -6.76 1.23 -2.31
C PHE A 39 -5.59 0.67 -1.51
N LEU A 40 -4.45 0.57 -2.19
CA LEU A 40 -3.21 0.06 -1.62
C LEU A 40 -2.14 1.13 -1.66
N ILE A 41 -1.34 1.23 -0.62
CA ILE A 41 -0.16 2.07 -0.59
C ILE A 41 1.04 1.15 -0.42
N VAL A 42 1.98 1.24 -1.34
CA VAL A 42 3.10 0.31 -1.46
C VAL A 42 4.41 1.09 -1.55
N PRO A 43 5.42 0.77 -0.73
CA PRO A 43 6.73 1.40 -0.90
C PRO A 43 7.40 0.85 -2.16
N LYS A 44 8.14 1.70 -2.88
CA LYS A 44 8.89 1.24 -4.05
C LYS A 44 10.05 0.35 -3.65
N LYS A 45 10.65 0.62 -2.48
CA LYS A 45 11.65 -0.27 -1.89
C LYS A 45 10.97 -1.60 -1.55
N HIS A 46 11.56 -2.71 -1.95
CA HIS A 46 10.99 -4.01 -1.64
C HIS A 46 11.28 -4.37 -0.18
N ILE A 47 10.25 -4.32 0.65
CA ILE A 47 10.26 -4.76 2.02
C ILE A 47 9.21 -5.84 2.12
N VAL A 48 9.58 -7.02 2.61
CA VAL A 48 8.67 -8.17 2.58
C VAL A 48 7.41 -7.94 3.42
N SER A 49 7.58 -7.40 4.62
CA SER A 49 6.45 -7.16 5.51
C SER A 49 6.81 -6.12 6.56
N LEU A 50 5.83 -5.71 7.34
CA LEU A 50 6.06 -4.80 8.45
C LEU A 50 7.09 -5.37 9.43
N ALA A 51 7.08 -6.69 9.63
CA ALA A 51 7.99 -7.36 10.54
C ALA A 51 9.46 -7.28 10.08
N GLU A 52 9.68 -7.03 8.79
CA GLU A 52 11.03 -6.95 8.22
C GLU A 52 11.57 -5.52 8.16
N THR A 53 10.80 -4.54 8.67
CA THR A 53 11.27 -3.15 8.65
C THR A 53 12.32 -2.92 9.72
N GLN A 54 13.13 -1.89 9.50
CA GLN A 54 14.18 -1.48 10.41
C GLN A 54 13.88 -0.08 10.93
N PRO A 55 14.53 0.38 12.00
CA PRO A 55 14.30 1.76 12.46
C PRO A 55 14.51 2.81 11.37
N ALA A 56 15.43 2.55 10.43
CA ALA A 56 15.67 3.48 9.32
C ALA A 56 14.47 3.58 8.38
N ASP A 57 13.54 2.63 8.43
CA ASP A 57 12.34 2.64 7.59
C ASP A 57 11.19 3.39 8.23
N GLU A 58 11.33 3.84 9.48
CA GLU A 58 10.22 4.49 10.19
C GLU A 58 9.73 5.77 9.52
N PRO A 59 10.60 6.63 8.98
CA PRO A 59 10.10 7.79 8.23
C PRO A 59 9.24 7.39 7.03
N LEU A 60 9.59 6.32 6.34
CA LEU A 60 8.81 5.80 5.22
C LEU A 60 7.46 5.30 5.70
N LEU A 61 7.43 4.56 6.80
CA LEU A 61 6.17 4.06 7.37
C LEU A 61 5.26 5.22 7.79
N GLY A 62 5.82 6.25 8.40
CA GLY A 62 5.05 7.43 8.78
C GLY A 62 4.47 8.13 7.57
N LYS A 63 5.26 8.26 6.51
CA LYS A 63 4.81 8.84 5.25
C LYS A 63 3.64 8.05 4.67
N MET A 64 3.75 6.73 4.67
CA MET A 64 2.71 5.86 4.14
C MET A 64 1.39 6.03 4.91
N LEU A 65 1.46 6.07 6.24
CA LEU A 65 0.28 6.28 7.06
C LEU A 65 -0.34 7.65 6.84
N GLY A 66 0.50 8.68 6.71
CA GLY A 66 0.02 10.03 6.40
C GLY A 66 -0.70 10.09 5.05
N LEU A 67 -0.21 9.31 4.08
CA LEU A 67 -0.85 9.23 2.77
C LEU A 67 -2.23 8.59 2.84
N VAL A 68 -2.46 7.65 3.75
CA VAL A 68 -3.80 7.04 3.89
C VAL A 68 -4.81 8.15 4.15
N ARG A 69 -4.51 9.04 5.10
CA ARG A 69 -5.41 10.15 5.43
C ARG A 69 -5.71 11.02 4.21
N LYS A 70 -4.67 11.38 3.48
CA LYS A 70 -4.79 12.25 2.31
C LYS A 70 -5.62 11.58 1.22
N LEU A 71 -5.29 10.33 0.90
CA LEU A 71 -5.94 9.63 -0.19
C LEU A 71 -7.37 9.24 0.16
N ALA A 72 -7.63 8.86 1.41
CA ALA A 72 -8.99 8.56 1.85
C ALA A 72 -9.90 9.78 1.67
N LYS A 73 -9.39 10.96 2.01
CA LYS A 73 -10.15 12.20 1.83
C LYS A 73 -10.44 12.44 0.36
N GLU A 74 -9.43 12.25 -0.50
CA GLU A 74 -9.60 12.45 -1.94
C GLU A 74 -10.58 11.45 -2.55
N GLN A 75 -10.67 10.26 -1.96
CA GLN A 75 -11.59 9.22 -2.42
C GLN A 75 -13.00 9.35 -1.81
N GLY A 76 -13.23 10.39 -1.03
CA GLY A 76 -14.56 10.67 -0.49
C GLY A 76 -14.92 9.95 0.80
N CYS A 77 -13.93 9.51 1.57
CA CYS A 77 -14.16 8.80 2.83
C CYS A 77 -14.45 9.80 3.97
N ASP A 78 -15.57 10.50 3.87
CA ASP A 78 -15.88 11.59 4.81
C ASP A 78 -16.31 11.09 6.19
N ASN A 79 -16.80 9.86 6.27
CA ASN A 79 -17.34 9.30 7.52
C ASN A 79 -16.38 8.30 8.18
N GLY A 80 -15.13 8.25 7.69
CA GLY A 80 -14.13 7.37 8.27
C GLY A 80 -13.65 6.32 7.29
N PHE A 81 -12.63 5.57 7.72
CA PHE A 81 -12.03 4.53 6.89
C PHE A 81 -11.24 3.56 7.77
N ARG A 82 -10.93 2.40 7.22
CA ARG A 82 -10.13 1.39 7.88
C ARG A 82 -8.73 1.37 7.28
N VAL A 83 -7.75 1.12 8.13
CA VAL A 83 -6.36 0.94 7.71
C VAL A 83 -5.95 -0.46 8.14
N ILE A 84 -5.47 -1.25 7.18
CA ILE A 84 -5.11 -2.65 7.43
C ILE A 84 -3.70 -2.89 6.91
N ILE A 85 -2.86 -3.50 7.74
CA ILE A 85 -1.53 -3.95 7.34
C ILE A 85 -1.43 -5.41 7.74
N ASN A 86 -1.62 -6.30 6.77
CA ASN A 86 -1.49 -7.74 7.01
C ASN A 86 0.00 -8.10 7.01
N THR A 87 0.45 -8.80 8.04
CA THR A 87 1.86 -9.11 8.22
C THR A 87 2.04 -10.61 8.44
N GLY A 88 2.79 -11.25 7.55
CA GLY A 88 3.16 -12.64 7.66
C GLY A 88 1.99 -13.59 7.50
N ARG A 89 2.28 -14.87 7.73
CA ARG A 89 1.28 -15.93 7.56
C ARG A 89 0.09 -15.75 8.49
N ASP A 90 0.37 -15.51 9.76
CA ASP A 90 -0.71 -15.42 10.75
C ASP A 90 -1.56 -14.16 10.59
N GLY A 91 -1.02 -13.16 9.92
CA GLY A 91 -1.76 -11.93 9.59
C GLY A 91 -2.49 -11.99 8.25
N GLY A 92 -2.36 -13.11 7.53
CA GLY A 92 -3.04 -13.27 6.25
C GLY A 92 -2.42 -12.49 5.10
N GLN A 93 -1.13 -12.20 5.17
CA GLN A 93 -0.45 -11.47 4.10
C GLN A 93 -0.33 -12.38 2.87
N GLU A 94 -0.89 -11.93 1.74
CA GLU A 94 -0.89 -12.72 0.51
C GLU A 94 0.28 -12.36 -0.41
N VAL A 95 0.62 -11.07 -0.50
CA VAL A 95 1.72 -10.62 -1.35
C VAL A 95 2.92 -10.29 -0.46
N PRO A 96 4.11 -10.91 -0.68
CA PRO A 96 5.28 -10.67 0.15
C PRO A 96 5.98 -9.35 -0.19
N HIS A 97 5.26 -8.27 -0.03
CA HIS A 97 5.72 -6.91 -0.22
C HIS A 97 4.81 -6.03 0.65
N LEU A 98 5.42 -5.33 1.60
CA LEU A 98 4.68 -4.48 2.53
C LEU A 98 3.65 -3.62 1.80
N HIS A 99 2.41 -3.61 2.31
CA HIS A 99 1.39 -2.75 1.75
C HIS A 99 0.38 -2.38 2.81
N ILE A 100 -0.18 -1.18 2.66
CA ILE A 100 -1.22 -0.67 3.55
C ILE A 100 -2.51 -0.60 2.76
N LEU A 101 -3.56 -1.20 3.32
CA LEU A 101 -4.90 -1.13 2.74
C LEU A 101 -5.67 0.01 3.36
N GLY A 102 -6.28 0.85 2.52
CA GLY A 102 -7.27 1.83 2.96
C GLY A 102 -8.62 1.43 2.38
N ALA A 103 -9.63 1.36 3.23
CA ALA A 103 -10.95 0.89 2.80
C ALA A 103 -12.09 1.62 3.51
N ALA A 104 -13.15 1.84 2.77
CA ALA A 104 -14.37 2.42 3.33
C ALA A 104 -15.59 1.93 2.57
#